data_91a4bb4de35b598f775f7694dd06f377
#
_entry.id   91a4bb4de35b598f775f7694dd06f377
#
_cell.length_a   1.000
_cell.length_b   1.000
_cell.length_c   1.000
_cell.angle_alpha   90.00
_cell.angle_beta   90.00
_cell.angle_gamma   90.00
#
_symmetry.space_group_name_H-M   'P 1'
#
loop_
_entity.id
_entity.type
_entity.pdbx_description
1 polymer ?
#
loop_
_entity_poly.entity_id
_entity_poly.type
_entity_poly.pdbx_seq_one_letter_code
_entity_poly.pdbx_strand_id
1 'polypeptide(L)'
;MTSRQISDFAADLHAGVPTTDGDGWQRAPLAGSSVARAVVVVRGLHRFALEDRASEEDPARVVHPPRPPKRLPKALSLDQVQAMLDTPVDDDLGLRDRALLELLYGTGARISEAVGLDVDDVARVLDTDPAERVALRLLGKGSKQRIVPLGSYARDALAGYLVRARPVLRARSEGGRGGPGLFLNARGSRLSRQSAWTIVQTAARRAGITTDVSPHTLRHSYATHLLDGGADVRVVQELLGHASVTTTQLYTLVTVDHLREVYLAAHPRAR
;
A
#
# COMPACT_ATOMS: atom_id res chain seq x y z
N MET A 1 5.25 -22.16 -30.41
CA MET A 1 4.59 -22.55 -29.14
C MET A 1 3.11 -22.76 -29.41
N THR A 2 2.50 -23.81 -28.89
CA THR A 2 1.07 -24.14 -29.13
C THR A 2 0.24 -23.80 -27.90
N SER A 3 -1.10 -23.65 -28.06
CA SER A 3 -2.05 -23.41 -26.96
C SER A 3 -1.93 -24.50 -25.89
N ARG A 4 -1.70 -25.76 -26.30
CA ARG A 4 -1.51 -26.89 -25.39
C ARG A 4 -0.27 -26.72 -24.53
N GLN A 5 0.87 -26.36 -25.12
CA GLN A 5 2.11 -26.11 -24.36
C GLN A 5 1.97 -24.96 -23.34
N ILE A 6 1.16 -23.93 -23.64
CA ILE A 6 0.89 -22.84 -22.68
C ILE A 6 -0.01 -23.34 -21.55
N SER A 7 -0.97 -24.21 -21.85
CA SER A 7 -1.83 -24.84 -20.82
C SER A 7 -1.04 -25.78 -19.91
N ASP A 8 -0.17 -26.61 -20.50
CA ASP A 8 0.72 -27.53 -19.77
C ASP A 8 1.67 -26.72 -18.86
N PHE A 9 2.28 -25.63 -19.38
CA PHE A 9 3.10 -24.72 -18.57
C PHE A 9 2.32 -24.15 -17.35
N ALA A 10 1.06 -23.77 -17.52
CA ALA A 10 0.24 -23.27 -16.41
C ALA A 10 -0.05 -24.37 -15.38
N ALA A 11 -0.29 -25.61 -15.84
CA ALA A 11 -0.48 -26.77 -14.97
C ALA A 11 0.78 -27.11 -14.18
N ASP A 12 1.95 -27.11 -14.84
CA ASP A 12 3.26 -27.34 -14.22
C ASP A 12 3.61 -26.28 -13.17
N LEU A 13 3.27 -25.02 -13.42
CA LEU A 13 3.44 -23.96 -12.42
C LEU A 13 2.58 -24.21 -11.19
N HIS A 14 1.37 -24.72 -11.37
CA HIS A 14 0.44 -25.00 -10.28
C HIS A 14 0.82 -26.27 -9.51
N ALA A 15 1.27 -27.31 -10.19
CA ALA A 15 1.68 -28.56 -9.59
C ALA A 15 3.05 -28.48 -8.88
N GLY A 16 3.92 -27.58 -9.34
CA GLY A 16 5.32 -27.54 -8.90
C GLY A 16 6.15 -28.67 -9.55
N VAL A 17 7.44 -28.73 -9.19
CA VAL A 17 8.35 -29.80 -9.62
C VAL A 17 8.97 -30.42 -8.37
N PRO A 18 8.66 -31.66 -8.02
CA PRO A 18 9.28 -32.33 -6.89
C PRO A 18 10.78 -32.57 -7.14
N THR A 19 11.55 -32.70 -6.06
CA THR A 19 12.95 -33.21 -6.15
C THR A 19 12.95 -34.68 -6.54
N THR A 20 14.05 -35.13 -7.14
CA THR A 20 14.24 -36.53 -7.56
C THR A 20 14.12 -37.51 -6.40
N ASP A 21 14.44 -37.06 -5.18
CA ASP A 21 14.44 -37.90 -3.96
C ASP A 21 13.10 -37.89 -3.22
N GLY A 22 12.09 -37.15 -3.71
CA GLY A 22 10.73 -37.13 -3.18
C GLY A 22 10.52 -36.29 -1.91
N ASP A 23 11.55 -35.85 -1.24
CA ASP A 23 11.51 -35.15 0.06
C ASP A 23 11.40 -33.62 -0.02
N GLY A 24 11.11 -33.06 -1.19
CA GLY A 24 11.03 -31.61 -1.36
C GLY A 24 10.57 -31.17 -2.74
N TRP A 25 10.82 -29.89 -3.03
CA TRP A 25 10.47 -29.29 -4.31
C TRP A 25 11.68 -28.67 -4.98
N GLN A 26 12.00 -29.08 -6.21
CA GLN A 26 12.91 -28.36 -7.07
C GLN A 26 12.31 -26.99 -7.44
N ARG A 27 10.97 -26.96 -7.59
CA ARG A 27 10.16 -25.75 -7.72
C ARG A 27 8.85 -25.97 -7.00
N ALA A 28 8.61 -25.23 -5.90
CA ALA A 28 7.37 -25.32 -5.15
C ALA A 28 6.14 -24.92 -6.00
N PRO A 29 4.96 -25.54 -5.75
CA PRO A 29 3.71 -25.14 -6.36
C PRO A 29 3.44 -23.66 -6.21
N LEU A 30 2.98 -23.02 -7.28
CA LEU A 30 2.59 -21.62 -7.22
C LEU A 30 1.11 -21.47 -6.87
N ALA A 31 0.81 -20.44 -6.08
CA ALA A 31 -0.57 -20.04 -5.83
C ALA A 31 -1.30 -19.69 -7.15
N GLY A 32 -2.59 -19.98 -7.25
CA GLY A 32 -3.39 -19.73 -8.45
C GLY A 32 -3.31 -18.30 -8.98
N SER A 33 -3.15 -17.29 -8.09
CA SER A 33 -2.93 -15.89 -8.48
C SER A 33 -1.58 -15.66 -9.16
N SER A 34 -0.55 -16.40 -8.77
CA SER A 34 0.79 -16.33 -9.40
C SER A 34 0.76 -17.02 -10.76
N VAL A 35 0.10 -18.17 -10.88
CA VAL A 35 -0.14 -18.85 -12.15
C VAL A 35 -0.93 -17.96 -13.10
N ALA A 36 -2.00 -17.31 -12.61
CA ALA A 36 -2.78 -16.38 -13.43
C ALA A 36 -1.92 -15.23 -13.97
N ARG A 37 -1.02 -14.66 -13.17
CA ARG A 37 -0.08 -13.62 -13.61
C ARG A 37 0.87 -14.13 -14.69
N ALA A 38 1.43 -15.34 -14.51
CA ALA A 38 2.31 -15.95 -15.52
C ALA A 38 1.59 -16.12 -16.87
N VAL A 39 0.37 -16.64 -16.86
CA VAL A 39 -0.45 -16.78 -18.07
C VAL A 39 -0.74 -15.43 -18.71
N VAL A 40 -1.06 -14.38 -17.93
CA VAL A 40 -1.27 -13.01 -18.46
C VAL A 40 -0.03 -12.47 -19.13
N VAL A 41 1.18 -12.70 -18.58
CA VAL A 41 2.45 -12.29 -19.19
C VAL A 41 2.68 -13.02 -20.51
N VAL A 42 2.47 -14.34 -20.56
CA VAL A 42 2.59 -15.13 -21.79
C VAL A 42 1.62 -14.64 -22.87
N ARG A 43 0.37 -14.36 -22.49
CA ARG A 43 -0.63 -13.78 -23.40
C ARG A 43 -0.20 -12.41 -23.93
N GLY A 44 0.35 -11.55 -23.04
CA GLY A 44 0.89 -10.24 -23.45
C GLY A 44 2.01 -10.36 -24.45
N LEU A 45 2.93 -11.30 -24.25
CA LEU A 45 4.05 -11.58 -25.16
C LEU A 45 3.56 -12.04 -26.54
N HIS A 46 2.64 -13.01 -26.58
CA HIS A 46 2.13 -13.52 -27.88
C HIS A 46 1.29 -12.48 -28.62
N ARG A 47 0.52 -11.66 -27.91
CA ARG A 47 -0.17 -10.53 -28.52
C ARG A 47 0.80 -9.54 -29.14
N PHE A 48 1.84 -9.16 -28.40
CA PHE A 48 2.87 -8.25 -28.88
C PHE A 48 3.59 -8.82 -30.12
N ALA A 49 3.95 -10.12 -30.10
CA ALA A 49 4.55 -10.78 -31.25
C ALA A 49 3.65 -10.77 -32.49
N LEU A 50 2.34 -10.91 -32.34
CA LEU A 50 1.37 -10.80 -33.43
C LEU A 50 1.27 -9.37 -33.95
N GLU A 51 1.19 -8.37 -33.05
CA GLU A 51 1.14 -6.94 -33.41
C GLU A 51 2.41 -6.47 -34.12
N ASP A 52 3.58 -6.97 -33.69
CA ASP A 52 4.90 -6.68 -34.27
C ASP A 52 5.21 -7.55 -35.53
N ARG A 53 4.26 -8.38 -35.98
CA ARG A 53 4.40 -9.29 -37.13
C ARG A 53 5.54 -10.30 -36.98
N ALA A 54 6.02 -10.55 -35.76
CA ALA A 54 6.99 -11.60 -35.45
C ALA A 54 6.36 -13.00 -35.37
N SER A 55 5.03 -13.08 -35.37
CA SER A 55 4.24 -14.31 -35.42
C SER A 55 2.99 -14.08 -36.26
N GLU A 56 2.53 -15.10 -36.96
CA GLU A 56 1.28 -15.05 -37.73
C GLU A 56 0.04 -15.38 -36.89
N GLU A 57 0.24 -16.02 -35.70
CA GLU A 57 -0.82 -16.48 -34.82
C GLU A 57 -0.55 -16.13 -33.36
N ASP A 58 -1.62 -15.98 -32.56
CA ASP A 58 -1.57 -15.86 -31.09
C ASP A 58 -2.13 -17.14 -30.44
N PRO A 59 -1.30 -18.15 -30.19
CA PRO A 59 -1.73 -19.40 -29.54
C PRO A 59 -2.17 -19.21 -28.09
N ALA A 60 -1.80 -18.09 -27.45
CA ALA A 60 -2.17 -17.78 -26.09
C ALA A 60 -3.58 -17.18 -25.95
N ARG A 61 -4.21 -16.78 -27.05
CA ARG A 61 -5.52 -16.12 -27.06
C ARG A 61 -6.60 -16.97 -26.40
N VAL A 62 -6.58 -18.29 -26.62
CA VAL A 62 -7.57 -19.23 -26.10
C VAL A 62 -7.25 -19.75 -24.70
N VAL A 63 -6.04 -19.53 -24.18
CA VAL A 63 -5.64 -19.97 -22.86
C VAL A 63 -6.10 -18.94 -21.81
N HIS A 64 -7.01 -19.35 -20.92
CA HIS A 64 -7.55 -18.48 -19.89
C HIS A 64 -6.77 -18.67 -18.58
N PRO A 65 -6.37 -17.57 -17.92
CA PRO A 65 -5.76 -17.67 -16.61
C PRO A 65 -6.75 -18.24 -15.59
N PRO A 66 -6.29 -19.04 -14.62
CA PRO A 66 -7.15 -19.52 -13.54
C PRO A 66 -7.79 -18.32 -12.84
N ARG A 67 -9.09 -18.43 -12.56
CA ARG A 67 -9.83 -17.40 -11.82
C ARG A 67 -9.52 -17.55 -10.33
N PRO A 68 -8.79 -16.64 -9.70
CA PRO A 68 -8.65 -16.70 -8.25
C PRO A 68 -10.02 -16.50 -7.60
N PRO A 69 -10.28 -17.15 -6.47
CA PRO A 69 -11.51 -16.89 -5.73
C PRO A 69 -11.57 -15.39 -5.42
N LYS A 70 -12.69 -14.75 -5.75
CA LYS A 70 -12.96 -13.34 -5.39
C LYS A 70 -13.13 -13.26 -3.86
N ARG A 71 -12.03 -13.21 -3.13
CA ARG A 71 -12.05 -12.72 -1.75
C ARG A 71 -12.02 -11.21 -1.84
N LEU A 72 -13.17 -10.57 -1.69
CA LEU A 72 -13.21 -9.15 -1.37
C LEU A 72 -12.53 -9.00 -0.02
N PRO A 73 -11.41 -8.27 0.09
CA PRO A 73 -10.83 -7.97 1.39
C PRO A 73 -11.92 -7.24 2.18
N LYS A 74 -12.35 -7.81 3.30
CA LYS A 74 -13.26 -7.09 4.20
C LYS A 74 -12.45 -5.96 4.83
N ALA A 75 -13.00 -4.77 4.80
CA ALA A 75 -12.48 -3.67 5.61
C ALA A 75 -12.44 -4.09 7.08
N LEU A 76 -11.42 -3.67 7.80
CA LEU A 76 -11.39 -3.82 9.25
C LEU A 76 -12.47 -2.91 9.86
N SER A 77 -13.06 -3.34 10.97
CA SER A 77 -13.92 -2.43 11.75
C SER A 77 -13.11 -1.31 12.39
N LEU A 78 -13.77 -0.25 12.82
CA LEU A 78 -13.12 0.84 13.56
C LEU A 78 -12.41 0.34 14.82
N ASP A 79 -13.03 -0.56 15.57
CA ASP A 79 -12.44 -1.16 16.78
C ASP A 79 -11.19 -1.97 16.46
N GLN A 80 -11.19 -2.72 15.35
CA GLN A 80 -10.02 -3.49 14.92
C GLN A 80 -8.87 -2.56 14.51
N VAL A 81 -9.17 -1.49 13.77
CA VAL A 81 -8.15 -0.50 13.41
C VAL A 81 -7.62 0.19 14.66
N GLN A 82 -8.48 0.61 15.58
CA GLN A 82 -8.08 1.23 16.84
C GLN A 82 -7.15 0.30 17.63
N ALA A 83 -7.57 -0.96 17.81
CA ALA A 83 -6.74 -1.96 18.49
C ALA A 83 -5.36 -2.11 17.84
N MET A 84 -5.26 -2.11 16.48
CA MET A 84 -3.97 -2.15 15.78
C MET A 84 -3.10 -0.94 16.05
N LEU A 85 -3.70 0.25 16.08
CA LEU A 85 -2.98 1.52 16.29
C LEU A 85 -2.46 1.66 17.73
N ASP A 86 -3.09 0.96 18.68
CA ASP A 86 -2.73 0.98 20.10
C ASP A 86 -1.71 -0.12 20.48
N THR A 87 -1.40 -1.06 19.57
CA THR A 87 -0.46 -2.17 19.86
C THR A 87 1.03 -1.78 19.98
N PRO A 88 1.55 -0.73 19.33
CA PRO A 88 2.96 -0.38 19.43
C PRO A 88 3.33 0.02 20.87
N VAL A 89 4.45 -0.53 21.36
CA VAL A 89 5.01 -0.18 22.67
C VAL A 89 5.66 1.21 22.64
N ASP A 90 5.86 1.81 23.82
CA ASP A 90 6.47 3.14 23.94
C ASP A 90 8.01 3.05 23.97
N ASP A 91 8.59 2.46 22.90
CA ASP A 91 10.03 2.48 22.64
C ASP A 91 10.32 3.11 21.26
N ASP A 92 11.60 3.23 20.88
CA ASP A 92 11.99 3.87 19.61
C ASP A 92 11.34 3.24 18.38
N LEU A 93 11.25 1.90 18.36
CA LEU A 93 10.67 1.17 17.23
C LEU A 93 9.15 1.24 17.28
N GLY A 94 8.54 1.20 18.45
CA GLY A 94 7.11 1.33 18.62
C GLY A 94 6.59 2.72 18.27
N LEU A 95 7.31 3.79 18.64
CA LEU A 95 6.98 5.14 18.21
C LEU A 95 7.03 5.26 16.68
N ARG A 96 8.03 4.66 16.02
CA ARG A 96 8.11 4.56 14.56
C ARG A 96 6.94 3.78 13.99
N ASP A 97 6.61 2.62 14.57
CA ASP A 97 5.54 1.75 14.10
C ASP A 97 4.18 2.44 14.21
N ARG A 98 3.92 3.10 15.34
CA ARG A 98 2.71 3.90 15.54
C ARG A 98 2.58 5.01 14.50
N ALA A 99 3.64 5.77 14.28
CA ALA A 99 3.64 6.84 13.27
C ALA A 99 3.38 6.32 11.85
N LEU A 100 3.96 5.15 11.50
CA LEU A 100 3.71 4.51 10.21
C LEU A 100 2.25 4.04 10.07
N LEU A 101 1.69 3.40 11.08
CA LEU A 101 0.33 2.88 11.06
C LEU A 101 -0.70 4.02 10.98
N GLU A 102 -0.51 5.07 11.80
CA GLU A 102 -1.35 6.28 11.78
C GLU A 102 -1.29 6.99 10.42
N LEU A 103 -0.10 7.11 9.83
CA LEU A 103 0.05 7.69 8.49
C LEU A 103 -0.68 6.84 7.42
N LEU A 104 -0.47 5.51 7.43
CA LEU A 104 -1.10 4.62 6.45
C LEU A 104 -2.63 4.65 6.52
N TYR A 105 -3.18 4.60 7.74
CA TYR A 105 -4.63 4.62 7.93
C TYR A 105 -5.19 6.03 7.78
N GLY A 106 -4.55 7.05 8.36
CA GLY A 106 -5.05 8.43 8.33
C GLY A 106 -5.02 9.10 6.96
N THR A 107 -4.22 8.58 6.01
CA THR A 107 -4.09 9.17 4.66
C THR A 107 -4.50 8.22 3.53
N GLY A 108 -4.71 6.95 3.85
CA GLY A 108 -4.89 5.91 2.84
C GLY A 108 -3.67 5.75 1.92
N ALA A 109 -2.47 6.12 2.36
CA ALA A 109 -1.25 6.03 1.56
C ALA A 109 -0.94 4.59 1.16
N ARG A 110 -0.34 4.43 -0.04
CA ARG A 110 0.29 3.15 -0.39
C ARG A 110 1.56 2.98 0.44
N ILE A 111 1.89 1.75 0.80
CA ILE A 111 3.10 1.47 1.58
C ILE A 111 4.37 2.05 0.93
N SER A 112 4.47 2.00 -0.41
CA SER A 112 5.60 2.58 -1.14
C SER A 112 5.65 4.10 -1.05
N GLU A 113 4.50 4.77 -0.98
CA GLU A 113 4.41 6.21 -0.78
C GLU A 113 4.86 6.57 0.64
N ALA A 114 4.37 5.88 1.65
CA ALA A 114 4.73 6.13 3.04
C ALA A 114 6.23 5.94 3.32
N VAL A 115 6.84 4.82 2.89
CA VAL A 115 8.28 4.58 3.10
C VAL A 115 9.17 5.43 2.19
N GLY A 116 8.61 6.00 1.12
CA GLY A 116 9.30 6.90 0.21
C GLY A 116 9.42 8.33 0.73
N LEU A 117 8.62 8.73 1.72
CA LEU A 117 8.67 10.08 2.29
C LEU A 117 10.02 10.40 2.92
N ASP A 118 10.40 11.65 2.80
CA ASP A 118 11.50 12.27 3.51
C ASP A 118 11.00 13.12 4.70
N VAL A 119 11.88 13.48 5.61
CA VAL A 119 11.54 14.33 6.76
C VAL A 119 10.95 15.64 6.29
N ASP A 120 11.55 16.24 5.26
CA ASP A 120 11.14 17.56 4.76
C ASP A 120 9.73 17.55 4.14
N ASP A 121 9.26 16.38 3.66
CA ASP A 121 7.89 16.25 3.15
C ASP A 121 6.84 16.45 4.24
N VAL A 122 7.17 16.04 5.49
CA VAL A 122 6.26 16.11 6.64
C VAL A 122 6.54 17.31 7.54
N ALA A 123 7.77 17.77 7.64
CA ALA A 123 8.14 18.88 8.53
C ALA A 123 7.29 20.12 8.25
N ARG A 124 7.13 20.49 6.98
CA ARG A 124 6.28 21.63 6.57
C ARG A 124 4.83 21.50 7.04
N VAL A 125 4.30 20.26 7.03
CA VAL A 125 2.91 19.99 7.47
C VAL A 125 2.81 20.04 8.99
N LEU A 126 3.86 19.63 9.71
CA LEU A 126 3.89 19.59 11.17
C LEU A 126 4.13 20.97 11.77
N ASP A 127 4.97 21.80 11.13
CA ASP A 127 5.33 23.15 11.58
C ASP A 127 4.23 24.19 11.32
N THR A 128 3.23 23.81 10.51
CA THR A 128 2.13 24.69 10.15
C THR A 128 0.98 24.57 11.15
N ASP A 129 0.33 25.69 11.48
CA ASP A 129 -0.88 25.70 12.30
C ASP A 129 -1.91 24.70 11.73
N PRO A 130 -2.51 23.83 12.57
CA PRO A 130 -3.57 22.93 12.13
C PRO A 130 -4.75 23.64 11.44
N ALA A 131 -4.96 24.94 11.74
CA ALA A 131 -5.96 25.77 11.06
C ALA A 131 -5.55 26.16 9.62
N GLU A 132 -4.26 26.15 9.31
CA GLU A 132 -3.78 26.44 7.96
C GLU A 132 -3.96 25.26 6.99
N ARG A 133 -4.07 25.57 5.69
CA ARG A 133 -4.47 24.64 4.63
C ARG A 133 -3.32 23.77 4.12
N VAL A 134 -2.43 23.33 5.00
CA VAL A 134 -1.29 22.49 4.60
C VAL A 134 -1.68 21.03 4.56
N ALA A 135 -1.36 20.38 3.47
CA ALA A 135 -1.66 18.98 3.25
C ALA A 135 -0.39 18.23 2.80
N LEU A 136 -0.34 16.94 3.13
CA LEU A 136 0.78 16.07 2.78
C LEU A 136 0.73 15.74 1.28
N ARG A 137 1.86 15.89 0.59
CA ARG A 137 2.02 15.49 -0.81
C ARG A 137 2.55 14.05 -0.86
N LEU A 138 1.83 13.19 -1.54
CA LEU A 138 2.22 11.81 -1.78
C LEU A 138 2.56 11.58 -3.25
N LEU A 139 3.69 10.89 -3.50
CA LEU A 139 4.15 10.52 -4.84
C LEU A 139 3.72 9.09 -5.17
N GLY A 140 2.83 8.94 -6.15
CA GLY A 140 2.33 7.67 -6.63
C GLY A 140 3.08 7.12 -7.85
N LYS A 141 2.57 6.02 -8.41
CA LYS A 141 3.12 5.37 -9.61
C LYS A 141 3.12 6.36 -10.81
N GLY A 142 4.24 6.42 -11.54
CA GLY A 142 4.40 7.31 -12.70
C GLY A 142 4.54 8.77 -12.33
N SER A 143 5.14 9.09 -11.17
CA SER A 143 5.35 10.46 -10.67
C SER A 143 4.07 11.28 -10.49
N LYS A 144 2.90 10.62 -10.48
CA LYS A 144 1.63 11.29 -10.19
C LYS A 144 1.59 11.70 -8.73
N GLN A 145 1.35 12.96 -8.49
CA GLN A 145 1.24 13.53 -7.14
C GLN A 145 -0.22 13.64 -6.74
N ARG A 146 -0.50 13.44 -5.47
CA ARG A 146 -1.77 13.81 -4.86
C ARG A 146 -1.54 14.43 -3.51
N ILE A 147 -2.49 15.22 -3.10
CA ILE A 147 -2.49 15.92 -1.81
C ILE A 147 -3.52 15.24 -0.93
N VAL A 148 -3.13 14.95 0.32
CA VAL A 148 -4.00 14.33 1.31
C VAL A 148 -3.96 15.12 2.61
N PRO A 149 -5.10 15.32 3.29
CA PRO A 149 -5.11 15.87 4.64
C PRO A 149 -4.35 14.97 5.62
N LEU A 150 -3.77 15.57 6.65
CA LEU A 150 -3.14 14.85 7.76
C LEU A 150 -3.91 15.16 9.06
N GLY A 151 -4.62 14.16 9.59
CA GLY A 151 -5.39 14.30 10.83
C GLY A 151 -4.50 14.43 12.06
N SER A 152 -5.08 14.86 13.20
CA SER A 152 -4.35 15.15 14.44
C SER A 152 -3.59 13.92 14.94
N TYR A 153 -4.19 12.76 14.97
CA TYR A 153 -3.53 11.52 15.43
C TYR A 153 -2.27 11.18 14.65
N ALA A 154 -2.30 11.30 13.33
CA ALA A 154 -1.12 11.06 12.50
C ALA A 154 -0.07 12.16 12.69
N ARG A 155 -0.48 13.42 12.88
CA ARG A 155 0.42 14.54 13.20
C ARG A 155 1.15 14.29 14.51
N ASP A 156 0.42 13.97 15.56
CA ASP A 156 0.97 13.74 16.91
C ASP A 156 1.93 12.54 16.93
N ALA A 157 1.54 11.45 16.28
CA ALA A 157 2.38 10.26 16.17
C ALA A 157 3.68 10.53 15.39
N LEU A 158 3.60 11.27 14.28
CA LEU A 158 4.77 11.69 13.49
C LEU A 158 5.66 12.64 14.26
N ALA A 159 5.10 13.64 14.94
CA ALA A 159 5.85 14.58 15.78
C ALA A 159 6.58 13.83 16.90
N GLY A 160 5.88 12.97 17.62
CA GLY A 160 6.47 12.14 18.67
C GLY A 160 7.62 11.24 18.16
N TYR A 161 7.43 10.61 17.02
CA TYR A 161 8.48 9.81 16.39
C TYR A 161 9.69 10.66 15.97
N LEU A 162 9.48 11.80 15.31
CA LEU A 162 10.55 12.66 14.82
C LEU A 162 11.39 13.23 15.94
N VAL A 163 10.78 13.60 17.07
CA VAL A 163 11.47 14.21 18.21
C VAL A 163 12.13 13.15 19.10
N ARG A 164 11.44 12.08 19.44
CA ARG A 164 11.88 11.14 20.47
C ARG A 164 12.69 9.97 19.92
N ALA A 165 12.25 9.35 18.81
CA ALA A 165 12.79 8.08 18.36
C ALA A 165 13.69 8.17 17.13
N ARG A 166 13.32 8.98 16.15
CA ARG A 166 14.08 9.07 14.90
C ARG A 166 15.54 9.49 15.07
N PRO A 167 15.92 10.46 15.93
CA PRO A 167 17.31 10.79 16.18
C PRO A 167 18.10 9.62 16.72
N VAL A 168 17.52 8.84 17.66
CA VAL A 168 18.14 7.64 18.24
C VAL A 168 18.36 6.58 17.17
N LEU A 169 17.35 6.30 16.34
CA LEU A 169 17.49 5.36 15.23
C LEU A 169 18.53 5.82 14.22
N ARG A 170 18.55 7.12 13.87
CA ARG A 170 19.53 7.68 12.95
C ARG A 170 20.96 7.53 13.44
N ALA A 171 21.18 7.68 14.73
CA ALA A 171 22.53 7.53 15.35
C ALA A 171 23.08 6.09 15.21
N ARG A 172 22.20 5.08 15.01
CA ARG A 172 22.61 3.69 14.78
C ARG A 172 23.13 3.44 13.35
N SER A 173 23.01 4.42 12.44
CA SER A 173 23.43 4.27 11.06
C SER A 173 24.93 4.52 10.93
N GLU A 174 25.68 3.50 10.54
CA GLU A 174 27.10 3.64 10.18
C GLU A 174 27.24 4.54 8.94
N GLY A 175 28.04 5.61 9.07
CA GLY A 175 28.34 6.52 7.96
C GLY A 175 27.18 7.39 7.47
N GLY A 176 26.18 7.69 8.31
CA GLY A 176 25.09 8.61 7.98
C GLY A 176 24.12 8.12 6.88
N ARG A 177 24.11 6.82 6.58
CA ARG A 177 23.27 6.20 5.54
C ARG A 177 21.76 6.30 5.80
N GLY A 178 21.34 6.78 6.98
CA GLY A 178 19.92 7.02 7.30
C GLY A 178 19.27 8.03 6.36
N GLY A 179 20.09 8.91 5.78
CA GLY A 179 19.62 9.88 4.79
C GLY A 179 18.43 10.72 5.25
N PRO A 180 17.71 11.37 4.33
CA PRO A 180 16.55 12.18 4.62
C PRO A 180 15.29 11.36 4.92
N GLY A 181 15.32 10.02 4.75
CA GLY A 181 14.16 9.16 4.90
C GLY A 181 13.38 9.38 6.19
N LEU A 182 12.06 9.52 6.08
CA LEU A 182 11.18 9.72 7.22
C LEU A 182 11.26 8.51 8.17
N PHE A 183 10.92 7.33 7.68
CA PHE A 183 10.92 6.11 8.49
C PHE A 183 12.23 5.35 8.38
N LEU A 184 12.81 5.03 9.53
CA LEU A 184 14.07 4.28 9.64
C LEU A 184 13.83 2.87 10.21
N ASN A 185 14.67 1.94 9.80
CA ASN A 185 14.72 0.60 10.39
C ASN A 185 15.60 0.61 11.68
N ALA A 186 15.69 -0.54 12.37
CA ALA A 186 16.47 -0.68 13.60
C ALA A 186 17.97 -0.37 13.44
N ARG A 187 18.49 -0.38 12.20
CA ARG A 187 19.89 -0.08 11.86
C ARG A 187 20.09 1.37 11.40
N GLY A 188 19.06 2.22 11.50
CA GLY A 188 19.12 3.62 11.09
C GLY A 188 19.03 3.89 9.58
N SER A 189 18.86 2.87 8.75
CA SER A 189 18.63 3.04 7.30
C SER A 189 17.16 3.22 7.00
N ARG A 190 16.83 3.77 5.81
CA ARG A 190 15.44 3.89 5.35
C ARG A 190 14.67 2.58 5.46
N LEU A 191 13.46 2.64 5.97
CA LEU A 191 12.58 1.49 6.13
C LEU A 191 12.19 0.91 4.76
N SER A 192 12.35 -0.40 4.59
CA SER A 192 11.93 -1.07 3.36
C SER A 192 10.42 -1.32 3.33
N ARG A 193 9.85 -1.50 2.13
CA ARG A 193 8.46 -1.91 1.98
C ARG A 193 8.16 -3.24 2.67
N GLN A 194 9.10 -4.18 2.63
CA GLN A 194 8.95 -5.48 3.28
C GLN A 194 8.91 -5.33 4.80
N SER A 195 9.81 -4.53 5.38
CA SER A 195 9.80 -4.26 6.82
C SER A 195 8.52 -3.54 7.25
N ALA A 196 8.06 -2.55 6.49
CA ALA A 196 6.79 -1.85 6.76
C ALA A 196 5.58 -2.81 6.66
N TRP A 197 5.59 -3.74 5.71
CA TRP A 197 4.57 -4.80 5.63
C TRP A 197 4.56 -5.67 6.89
N THR A 198 5.75 -6.11 7.34
CA THR A 198 5.89 -6.91 8.58
C THR A 198 5.36 -6.17 9.79
N ILE A 199 5.56 -4.84 9.88
CA ILE A 199 5.01 -4.01 10.96
C ILE A 199 3.48 -4.09 10.98
N VAL A 200 2.84 -3.88 9.82
CA VAL A 200 1.36 -3.97 9.68
C VAL A 200 0.84 -5.33 10.12
N GLN A 201 1.47 -6.42 9.65
CA GLN A 201 1.07 -7.78 10.03
C GLN A 201 1.28 -8.05 11.53
N THR A 202 2.37 -7.54 12.11
CA THR A 202 2.66 -7.73 13.52
C THR A 202 1.66 -6.97 14.39
N ALA A 203 1.29 -5.74 14.02
CA ALA A 203 0.26 -4.98 14.70
C ALA A 203 -1.10 -5.70 14.64
N ALA A 204 -1.50 -6.21 13.48
CA ALA A 204 -2.74 -6.97 13.32
C ALA A 204 -2.78 -8.22 14.22
N ARG A 205 -1.68 -9.00 14.25
CA ARG A 205 -1.58 -10.19 15.13
C ARG A 205 -1.64 -9.82 16.60
N ARG A 206 -0.96 -8.75 17.03
CA ARG A 206 -0.98 -8.26 18.41
C ARG A 206 -2.38 -7.76 18.82
N ALA A 207 -3.11 -7.17 17.88
CA ALA A 207 -4.51 -6.77 18.08
C ALA A 207 -5.51 -7.95 18.05
N GLY A 208 -5.03 -9.20 17.94
CA GLY A 208 -5.89 -10.38 17.92
C GLY A 208 -6.69 -10.57 16.62
N ILE A 209 -6.31 -9.89 15.54
CA ILE A 209 -6.99 -10.00 14.24
C ILE A 209 -6.51 -11.28 13.55
N THR A 210 -7.44 -12.20 13.32
CA THR A 210 -7.16 -13.52 12.74
C THR A 210 -7.17 -13.54 11.21
N THR A 211 -7.73 -12.50 10.57
CA THR A 211 -7.72 -12.37 9.11
C THR A 211 -6.37 -11.83 8.62
N ASP A 212 -6.02 -12.14 7.37
CA ASP A 212 -4.80 -11.61 6.76
C ASP A 212 -4.96 -10.09 6.53
N VAL A 213 -4.16 -9.32 7.25
CA VAL A 213 -4.13 -7.85 7.15
C VAL A 213 -2.89 -7.40 6.40
N SER A 214 -3.11 -6.57 5.42
CA SER A 214 -2.07 -5.99 4.58
C SER A 214 -2.18 -4.46 4.55
N PRO A 215 -1.17 -3.73 4.05
CA PRO A 215 -1.30 -2.30 3.81
C PRO A 215 -2.47 -1.93 2.88
N HIS A 216 -2.83 -2.83 1.96
CA HIS A 216 -4.03 -2.66 1.13
C HIS A 216 -5.31 -2.79 1.94
N THR A 217 -5.33 -3.63 2.96
CA THR A 217 -6.47 -3.76 3.88
C THR A 217 -6.69 -2.46 4.66
N LEU A 218 -5.62 -1.84 5.20
CA LEU A 218 -5.72 -0.54 5.88
C LEU A 218 -6.23 0.56 4.95
N ARG A 219 -5.71 0.62 3.73
CA ARG A 219 -6.17 1.59 2.73
C ARG A 219 -7.62 1.34 2.30
N HIS A 220 -8.06 0.09 2.23
CA HIS A 220 -9.46 -0.25 1.97
C HIS A 220 -10.35 0.16 3.14
N SER A 221 -9.90 -0.08 4.38
CA SER A 221 -10.61 0.37 5.58
C SER A 221 -10.73 1.90 5.64
N TYR A 222 -9.65 2.64 5.29
CA TYR A 222 -9.72 4.10 5.15
C TYR A 222 -10.83 4.54 4.18
N ALA A 223 -10.88 3.91 2.99
CA ALA A 223 -11.89 4.24 1.99
C ALA A 223 -13.32 3.93 2.49
N THR A 224 -13.51 2.75 3.07
CA THR A 224 -14.80 2.31 3.61
C THR A 224 -15.27 3.23 4.72
N HIS A 225 -14.40 3.55 5.68
CA HIS A 225 -14.78 4.41 6.82
C HIS A 225 -15.07 5.84 6.41
N LEU A 226 -14.42 6.37 5.38
CA LEU A 226 -14.80 7.67 4.81
C LEU A 226 -16.19 7.62 4.18
N LEU A 227 -16.51 6.57 3.43
CA LEU A 227 -17.85 6.40 2.83
C LEU A 227 -18.92 6.21 3.90
N ASP A 228 -18.65 5.40 4.92
CA ASP A 228 -19.55 5.19 6.07
C ASP A 228 -19.77 6.49 6.86
N GLY A 229 -18.75 7.36 6.91
CA GLY A 229 -18.81 8.69 7.49
C GLY A 229 -19.51 9.74 6.59
N GLY A 230 -20.04 9.31 5.43
CA GLY A 230 -20.82 10.17 4.53
C GLY A 230 -20.02 10.89 3.44
N ALA A 231 -18.73 10.55 3.25
CA ALA A 231 -17.94 11.13 2.17
C ALA A 231 -18.44 10.68 0.78
N ASP A 232 -18.46 11.60 -0.18
CA ASP A 232 -18.78 11.27 -1.57
C ASP A 232 -17.70 10.34 -2.19
N VAL A 233 -18.14 9.37 -2.99
CA VAL A 233 -17.26 8.38 -3.64
C VAL A 233 -16.18 9.04 -4.49
N ARG A 234 -16.49 10.15 -5.16
CA ARG A 234 -15.52 10.88 -6.00
C ARG A 234 -14.44 11.53 -5.15
N VAL A 235 -14.80 12.10 -4.01
CA VAL A 235 -13.85 12.65 -3.04
C VAL A 235 -12.92 11.57 -2.52
N VAL A 236 -13.46 10.40 -2.17
CA VAL A 236 -12.64 9.25 -1.73
C VAL A 236 -11.71 8.75 -2.86
N GLN A 237 -12.18 8.70 -4.11
CA GLN A 237 -11.34 8.34 -5.26
C GLN A 237 -10.19 9.34 -5.46
N GLU A 238 -10.45 10.64 -5.30
CA GLU A 238 -9.44 11.72 -5.40
C GLU A 238 -8.39 11.57 -4.30
N LEU A 239 -8.81 11.44 -3.04
CA LEU A 239 -7.93 11.20 -1.89
C LEU A 239 -7.05 9.97 -2.09
N LEU A 240 -7.58 8.93 -2.71
CA LEU A 240 -6.84 7.70 -3.00
C LEU A 240 -5.95 7.83 -4.25
N GLY A 241 -6.17 8.80 -5.13
CA GLY A 241 -5.42 8.96 -6.38
C GLY A 241 -5.70 7.81 -7.36
N HIS A 242 -6.96 7.50 -7.59
CA HIS A 242 -7.37 6.54 -8.61
C HIS A 242 -7.35 7.22 -9.98
N ALA A 243 -6.42 6.82 -10.85
CA ALA A 243 -6.18 7.40 -12.17
C ALA A 243 -7.11 6.85 -13.26
N SER A 244 -8.35 6.50 -12.97
CA SER A 244 -9.27 6.04 -14.02
C SER A 244 -10.68 6.54 -13.81
N VAL A 245 -10.93 7.78 -14.24
CA VAL A 245 -12.14 8.03 -15.03
C VAL A 245 -11.69 8.75 -16.28
N THR A 246 -11.69 8.00 -17.38
CA THR A 246 -11.65 8.54 -18.74
C THR A 246 -12.94 9.32 -18.94
N THR A 247 -12.98 10.55 -18.52
CA THR A 247 -13.95 11.52 -19.02
C THR A 247 -13.42 12.93 -18.75
N THR A 248 -12.78 13.47 -19.75
CA THR A 248 -12.49 14.88 -19.92
C THR A 248 -13.81 15.62 -20.16
N GLN A 249 -14.65 15.74 -19.15
CA GLN A 249 -15.80 16.66 -19.24
C GLN A 249 -16.29 17.06 -17.85
N LEU A 250 -16.31 18.37 -17.63
CA LEU A 250 -16.84 19.14 -16.50
C LEU A 250 -16.12 18.94 -15.14
N TYR A 251 -15.00 19.62 -15.02
CA TYR A 251 -14.32 19.88 -13.77
C TYR A 251 -15.08 20.93 -12.95
N THR A 252 -15.82 20.48 -11.96
CA THR A 252 -15.83 21.23 -10.72
C THR A 252 -14.55 20.81 -10.01
N LEU A 253 -13.57 21.71 -9.95
CA LEU A 253 -12.30 21.53 -9.22
C LEU A 253 -12.66 21.19 -7.78
N VAL A 254 -12.44 19.94 -7.38
CA VAL A 254 -12.47 19.56 -5.96
C VAL A 254 -11.27 20.27 -5.35
N THR A 255 -11.50 21.35 -4.65
CA THR A 255 -10.42 22.15 -4.05
C THR A 255 -9.81 21.37 -2.88
N VAL A 256 -8.56 21.70 -2.54
CA VAL A 256 -7.89 21.11 -1.36
C VAL A 256 -8.72 21.35 -0.09
N ASP A 257 -9.40 22.49 -0.02
CA ASP A 257 -10.32 22.85 1.08
C ASP A 257 -11.49 21.88 1.18
N HIS A 258 -12.14 21.58 0.06
CA HIS A 258 -13.27 20.64 0.05
C HIS A 258 -12.83 19.21 0.40
N LEU A 259 -11.66 18.75 -0.08
CA LEU A 259 -11.11 17.46 0.34
C LEU A 259 -10.87 17.41 1.84
N ARG A 260 -10.37 18.50 2.42
CA ARG A 260 -10.12 18.61 3.86
C ARG A 260 -11.43 18.64 4.66
N GLU A 261 -12.40 19.43 4.24
CA GLU A 261 -13.72 19.51 4.90
C GLU A 261 -14.40 18.14 4.98
N VAL A 262 -14.45 17.44 3.85
CA VAL A 262 -15.01 16.08 3.78
C VAL A 262 -14.21 15.12 4.66
N TYR A 263 -12.90 15.20 4.63
CA TYR A 263 -12.04 14.37 5.48
C TYR A 263 -12.30 14.63 6.98
N LEU A 264 -12.35 15.90 7.40
CA LEU A 264 -12.60 16.30 8.80
C LEU A 264 -13.99 15.90 9.29
N ALA A 265 -14.97 15.87 8.39
CA ALA A 265 -16.33 15.45 8.72
C ALA A 265 -16.49 13.92 8.79
N ALA A 266 -15.80 13.19 7.92
CA ALA A 266 -16.08 11.79 7.69
C ALA A 266 -15.02 10.82 8.26
N HIS A 267 -13.74 11.23 8.40
CA HIS A 267 -12.68 10.30 8.82
C HIS A 267 -12.58 10.21 10.36
N PRO A 268 -12.57 8.99 10.95
CA PRO A 268 -12.58 8.79 12.41
C PRO A 268 -11.36 9.37 13.14
N ARG A 269 -10.22 9.52 12.46
CA ARG A 269 -8.94 10.04 13.02
C ARG A 269 -8.58 11.41 12.46
N ALA A 270 -9.56 12.18 11.99
CA ALA A 270 -9.31 13.52 11.45
C ALA A 270 -9.04 14.56 12.53
N ARG A 271 -9.67 14.43 13.70
CA ARG A 271 -9.64 15.39 14.84
C ARG A 271 -8.85 14.84 15.99
#